data_83a8e78b7485e8ebb4d1b7bee8b5610c
#
_entry.id   83a8e78b7485e8ebb4d1b7bee8b5610c
#
_cell.length_a   1.000
_cell.length_b   1.000
_cell.length_c   1.000
_cell.angle_alpha   90.00
_cell.angle_beta   90.00
_cell.angle_gamma   90.00
#
_symmetry.space_group_name_H-M   'P 1'
#
loop_
_entity.id
_entity.type
_entity.pdbx_description
1 polymer ?
#
loop_
_entity_poly.entity_id
_entity_poly.type
_entity_poly.pdbx_seq_one_letter_code
_entity_poly.pdbx_strand_id
1 'polypeptide(L)'
;EATIATDNQEFKVGDLTIRVLHTPGHTPESVTYLLIDADGKEQAIFTGDTLFLGDVGRPDLAQKLNDELTQEKLAGMLFDSLRTRIMPLADDILVYPAHGAGSACGKNMSSDTVDTLGNQKATNYALRADMTKEEFIKEVTTGILPPPAYFPLNAAMNKNGYDSIDEVIARGTKALTVDEFKSEIANGALILDVRTQAEFIQGFIPNSLFIGLNGQFAM
;
A
#
# COMPACT_ATOMS: atom_id res chain seq x y z
N GLU A 1 2.41 -22.94 8.32
CA GLU A 1 1.62 -23.00 7.06
C GLU A 1 0.63 -21.84 7.05
N ALA A 2 0.47 -21.19 5.91
CA ALA A 2 -0.54 -20.14 5.73
C ALA A 2 -1.89 -20.80 5.35
N THR A 3 -3.00 -20.30 5.90
CA THR A 3 -4.35 -20.71 5.48
C THR A 3 -4.79 -19.81 4.32
N ILE A 4 -5.10 -20.40 3.18
CA ILE A 4 -5.71 -19.67 2.05
C ILE A 4 -7.18 -19.48 2.39
N ALA A 5 -7.57 -18.22 2.66
CA ALA A 5 -8.95 -17.87 2.96
C ALA A 5 -9.78 -17.76 1.67
N THR A 6 -11.03 -18.23 1.73
CA THR A 6 -12.01 -18.10 0.64
C THR A 6 -13.03 -17.00 0.96
N ASP A 7 -13.71 -16.51 -0.04
CA ASP A 7 -14.78 -15.51 0.15
C ASP A 7 -15.88 -16.05 1.07
N ASN A 8 -16.35 -15.22 1.99
CA ASN A 8 -17.30 -15.51 3.06
C ASN A 8 -16.84 -16.58 4.09
N GLN A 9 -15.57 -16.99 4.06
CA GLN A 9 -15.03 -17.86 5.10
C GLN A 9 -15.02 -17.15 6.45
N GLU A 10 -15.37 -17.90 7.50
CA GLU A 10 -15.40 -17.40 8.87
C GLU A 10 -14.32 -18.03 9.74
N PHE A 11 -13.71 -17.20 10.58
CA PHE A 11 -12.73 -17.59 11.57
C PHE A 11 -13.22 -17.15 12.95
N LYS A 12 -13.12 -18.04 13.94
CA LYS A 12 -13.44 -17.73 15.34
C LYS A 12 -12.22 -17.19 16.06
N VAL A 13 -12.42 -16.11 16.83
CA VAL A 13 -11.43 -15.51 17.73
C VAL A 13 -12.10 -15.34 19.10
N GLY A 14 -12.03 -16.35 19.95
CA GLY A 14 -12.86 -16.43 21.15
C GLY A 14 -14.34 -16.45 20.77
N ASP A 15 -15.11 -15.55 21.35
CA ASP A 15 -16.55 -15.41 21.07
C ASP A 15 -16.85 -14.54 19.81
N LEU A 16 -15.81 -13.93 19.23
CA LEU A 16 -15.95 -13.12 18.03
C LEU A 16 -15.81 -13.96 16.76
N THR A 17 -16.34 -13.43 15.66
CA THR A 17 -16.20 -14.02 14.32
C THR A 17 -15.60 -12.99 13.37
N ILE A 18 -14.62 -13.40 12.58
CA ILE A 18 -14.10 -12.63 11.47
C ILE A 18 -14.55 -13.30 10.18
N ARG A 19 -15.32 -12.59 9.36
CA ARG A 19 -15.73 -13.04 8.02
C ARG A 19 -14.86 -12.36 6.96
N VAL A 20 -14.37 -13.15 6.01
CA VAL A 20 -13.59 -12.68 4.87
C VAL A 20 -14.53 -12.22 3.76
N LEU A 21 -14.40 -10.99 3.31
CA LEU A 21 -15.07 -10.45 2.13
C LEU A 21 -14.04 -10.25 1.04
N HIS A 22 -14.15 -10.98 -0.08
CA HIS A 22 -13.28 -10.72 -1.23
C HIS A 22 -13.67 -9.39 -1.88
N THR A 23 -12.73 -8.45 -1.90
CA THR A 23 -12.93 -7.07 -2.36
C THR A 23 -11.84 -6.65 -3.34
N PRO A 24 -11.73 -7.32 -4.52
CA PRO A 24 -10.70 -7.02 -5.51
C PRO A 24 -10.82 -5.60 -6.06
N GLY A 25 -9.66 -5.03 -6.45
CA GLY A 25 -9.61 -3.72 -7.08
C GLY A 25 -8.29 -3.02 -6.88
N HIS A 26 -7.86 -2.74 -5.64
CA HIS A 26 -6.49 -2.30 -5.37
C HIS A 26 -5.49 -3.38 -5.83
N THR A 27 -5.74 -4.62 -5.41
CA THR A 27 -5.14 -5.83 -5.99
C THR A 27 -6.23 -6.87 -6.27
N PRO A 28 -5.98 -7.88 -7.13
CA PRO A 28 -6.97 -8.94 -7.39
C PRO A 28 -7.31 -9.78 -6.16
N GLU A 29 -6.37 -9.93 -5.23
CA GLU A 29 -6.49 -10.72 -4.01
C GLU A 29 -6.95 -9.92 -2.79
N SER A 30 -7.25 -8.63 -2.93
CA SER A 30 -7.67 -7.77 -1.82
C SER A 30 -8.89 -8.33 -1.09
N VAL A 31 -8.85 -8.23 0.23
CA VAL A 31 -9.93 -8.67 1.12
C VAL A 31 -10.24 -7.60 2.16
N THR A 32 -11.50 -7.58 2.60
CA THR A 32 -11.96 -6.85 3.77
C THR A 32 -12.36 -7.87 4.84
N TYR A 33 -11.99 -7.64 6.08
CA TYR A 33 -12.41 -8.46 7.20
C TYR A 33 -13.57 -7.82 7.94
N LEU A 34 -14.68 -8.53 8.08
CA LEU A 34 -15.85 -8.11 8.83
C LEU A 34 -15.82 -8.74 10.23
N LEU A 35 -15.82 -7.91 11.26
CA LEU A 35 -15.88 -8.33 12.66
C LEU A 35 -17.35 -8.44 13.09
N ILE A 36 -17.69 -9.62 13.62
CA ILE A 36 -19.02 -9.95 14.14
C ILE A 36 -18.85 -10.32 15.61
N ASP A 37 -19.68 -9.74 16.48
CA ASP A 37 -19.64 -10.01 17.92
C ASP A 37 -20.28 -11.34 18.30
N ALA A 38 -20.33 -11.64 19.61
CA ALA A 38 -20.90 -12.86 20.16
C ALA A 38 -22.42 -12.99 19.91
N ASP A 39 -23.12 -11.87 19.77
CA ASP A 39 -24.56 -11.80 19.50
C ASP A 39 -24.90 -11.88 18.00
N GLY A 40 -23.87 -11.98 17.15
CA GLY A 40 -24.01 -12.03 15.70
C GLY A 40 -24.17 -10.68 15.03
N LYS A 41 -23.93 -9.56 15.77
CA LYS A 41 -24.01 -8.21 15.22
C LYS A 41 -22.68 -7.85 14.56
N GLU A 42 -22.77 -7.30 13.33
CA GLU A 42 -21.62 -6.74 12.59
C GLU A 42 -21.19 -5.42 13.26
N GLN A 43 -19.91 -5.32 13.64
CA GLN A 43 -19.38 -4.22 14.44
C GLN A 43 -18.39 -3.34 13.68
N ALA A 44 -17.50 -3.95 12.89
CA ALA A 44 -16.43 -3.24 12.23
C ALA A 44 -15.99 -3.94 10.96
N ILE A 45 -15.39 -3.17 10.05
CA ILE A 45 -14.67 -3.68 8.87
C ILE A 45 -13.22 -3.19 8.87
N PHE A 46 -12.29 -4.11 8.60
CA PHE A 46 -10.87 -3.83 8.33
C PHE A 46 -10.68 -3.91 6.83
N THR A 47 -10.67 -2.75 6.18
CA THR A 47 -10.84 -2.64 4.74
C THR A 47 -9.55 -2.79 3.94
N GLY A 48 -8.39 -2.91 4.63
CA GLY A 48 -7.12 -2.91 3.92
C GLY A 48 -7.01 -1.67 3.03
N ASP A 49 -6.60 -1.91 1.79
CA ASP A 49 -6.52 -0.87 0.75
C ASP A 49 -7.76 -0.82 -0.16
N THR A 50 -8.87 -1.46 0.22
CA THR A 50 -10.13 -1.37 -0.54
C THR A 50 -10.82 -0.03 -0.33
N LEU A 51 -10.95 0.40 0.93
CA LEU A 51 -11.61 1.65 1.33
C LEU A 51 -10.76 2.36 2.36
N PHE A 52 -10.45 3.63 2.10
CA PHE A 52 -9.86 4.56 3.05
C PHE A 52 -10.90 5.57 3.53
N LEU A 53 -10.59 6.31 4.59
CA LEU A 53 -11.46 7.39 5.04
C LEU A 53 -11.31 8.58 4.08
N GLY A 54 -12.40 8.89 3.37
CA GLY A 54 -12.47 9.91 2.33
C GLY A 54 -11.92 9.50 0.96
N ASP A 55 -11.40 8.27 0.80
CA ASP A 55 -10.78 7.82 -0.44
C ASP A 55 -10.89 6.29 -0.63
N VAL A 56 -10.26 5.76 -1.67
CA VAL A 56 -10.11 4.34 -1.97
C VAL A 56 -8.69 4.03 -2.43
N GLY A 57 -8.29 2.76 -2.32
CA GLY A 57 -7.00 2.30 -2.81
C GLY A 57 -6.84 2.48 -4.32
N ARG A 58 -5.69 2.99 -4.74
CA ARG A 58 -5.37 3.22 -6.16
C ARG A 58 -5.32 1.89 -6.93
N PRO A 59 -5.92 1.83 -8.15
CA PRO A 59 -6.06 0.58 -8.89
C PRO A 59 -4.91 0.26 -9.85
N ASP A 60 -3.80 1.00 -9.83
CA ASP A 60 -2.75 0.89 -10.86
C ASP A 60 -1.52 0.07 -10.42
N LEU A 61 -1.36 -0.22 -9.13
CA LEU A 61 -0.13 -0.86 -8.62
C LEU A 61 0.00 -2.32 -9.06
N ALA A 62 -1.11 -3.06 -9.12
CA ALA A 62 -1.10 -4.47 -9.49
C ALA A 62 -0.96 -4.72 -11.00
N GLN A 63 -1.20 -3.74 -11.88
CA GLN A 63 -1.03 -3.90 -13.33
C GLN A 63 0.41 -4.25 -13.73
N LYS A 64 1.41 -3.80 -12.96
CA LYS A 64 2.83 -4.12 -13.20
C LYS A 64 3.20 -5.58 -12.88
N LEU A 65 2.29 -6.31 -12.25
CA LEU A 65 2.49 -7.72 -11.88
C LEU A 65 1.89 -8.69 -12.91
N ASN A 66 0.95 -8.21 -13.75
CA ASN A 66 0.29 -8.99 -14.79
C ASN A 66 -0.26 -8.05 -15.88
N ASP A 67 0.19 -8.19 -17.11
CA ASP A 67 -0.19 -7.36 -18.28
C ASP A 67 -1.70 -7.42 -18.61
N GLU A 68 -2.41 -8.44 -18.14
CA GLU A 68 -3.87 -8.55 -18.32
C GLU A 68 -4.68 -7.68 -17.33
N LEU A 69 -4.03 -7.16 -16.27
CA LEU A 69 -4.65 -6.34 -15.25
C LEU A 69 -4.44 -4.86 -15.54
N THR A 70 -5.30 -4.32 -16.41
CA THR A 70 -5.27 -2.87 -16.66
C THR A 70 -5.80 -2.09 -15.45
N GLN A 71 -5.41 -0.84 -15.35
CA GLN A 71 -5.87 0.09 -14.32
C GLN A 71 -7.41 0.23 -14.33
N GLU A 72 -8.01 0.29 -15.52
CA GLU A 72 -9.46 0.38 -15.69
C GLU A 72 -10.18 -0.89 -15.23
N LYS A 73 -9.59 -2.05 -15.51
CA LYS A 73 -10.14 -3.34 -15.07
C LYS A 73 -10.12 -3.44 -13.54
N LEU A 74 -9.02 -3.06 -12.92
CA LEU A 74 -8.89 -3.04 -11.45
C LEU A 74 -9.85 -2.02 -10.82
N ALA A 75 -9.95 -0.82 -11.39
CA ALA A 75 -10.92 0.18 -10.95
C ALA A 75 -12.37 -0.31 -11.06
N GLY A 76 -12.70 -1.04 -12.14
CA GLY A 76 -14.00 -1.66 -12.33
C GLY A 76 -14.30 -2.74 -11.28
N MET A 77 -13.30 -3.56 -10.92
CA MET A 77 -13.41 -4.54 -9.82
C MET A 77 -13.63 -3.84 -8.47
N LEU A 78 -12.89 -2.74 -8.22
CA LEU A 78 -13.04 -1.94 -7.00
C LEU A 78 -14.45 -1.37 -6.87
N PHE A 79 -15.00 -0.83 -7.97
CA PHE A 79 -16.41 -0.36 -8.00
C PHE A 79 -17.36 -1.47 -7.59
N ASP A 80 -17.25 -2.65 -8.21
CA ASP A 80 -18.14 -3.78 -7.92
C ASP A 80 -17.99 -4.22 -6.45
N SER A 81 -16.77 -4.28 -5.93
CA SER A 81 -16.49 -4.60 -4.52
C SER A 81 -17.15 -3.61 -3.56
N LEU A 82 -17.00 -2.31 -3.81
CA LEU A 82 -17.61 -1.27 -2.98
C LEU A 82 -19.14 -1.34 -3.02
N ARG A 83 -19.73 -1.50 -4.19
CA ARG A 83 -21.20 -1.52 -4.38
C ARG A 83 -21.86 -2.78 -3.85
N THR A 84 -21.22 -3.95 -4.00
CA THR A 84 -21.83 -5.24 -3.69
C THR A 84 -21.43 -5.81 -2.33
N ARG A 85 -20.27 -5.39 -1.78
CA ARG A 85 -19.74 -5.97 -0.54
C ARG A 85 -19.66 -5.00 0.63
N ILE A 86 -19.38 -3.72 0.37
CA ILE A 86 -19.18 -2.71 1.42
C ILE A 86 -20.46 -1.89 1.65
N MET A 87 -21.02 -1.28 0.61
CA MET A 87 -22.18 -0.40 0.77
C MET A 87 -23.45 -1.08 1.32
N PRO A 88 -23.69 -2.39 1.12
CA PRO A 88 -24.84 -3.06 1.72
C PRO A 88 -24.76 -3.23 3.25
N LEU A 89 -23.56 -3.09 3.85
CA LEU A 89 -23.38 -3.20 5.29
C LEU A 89 -24.05 -2.02 6.03
N ALA A 90 -24.33 -2.19 7.32
CA ALA A 90 -25.02 -1.20 8.13
C ALA A 90 -24.21 0.08 8.33
N ASP A 91 -24.90 1.20 8.51
CA ASP A 91 -24.26 2.53 8.60
C ASP A 91 -23.49 2.75 9.91
N ASP A 92 -23.83 2.03 10.98
CA ASP A 92 -23.18 2.12 12.30
C ASP A 92 -21.88 1.30 12.41
N ILE A 93 -21.52 0.53 11.38
CA ILE A 93 -20.26 -0.24 11.32
C ILE A 93 -19.06 0.71 11.30
N LEU A 94 -18.04 0.40 12.10
CA LEU A 94 -16.79 1.13 12.11
C LEU A 94 -15.86 0.69 10.98
N VAL A 95 -15.23 1.64 10.31
CA VAL A 95 -14.27 1.43 9.21
C VAL A 95 -12.85 1.66 9.70
N TYR A 96 -12.01 0.64 9.62
CA TYR A 96 -10.58 0.68 9.92
C TYR A 96 -9.76 0.41 8.65
N PRO A 97 -9.20 1.43 8.01
CA PRO A 97 -8.37 1.28 6.81
C PRO A 97 -6.94 0.85 7.17
N ALA A 98 -6.18 0.36 6.17
CA ALA A 98 -4.76 0.02 6.35
C ALA A 98 -3.85 1.26 6.42
N HIS A 99 -4.24 2.35 5.79
CA HIS A 99 -3.46 3.58 5.71
C HIS A 99 -4.29 4.81 6.07
N GLY A 100 -3.61 5.86 6.51
CA GLY A 100 -4.14 7.21 6.71
C GLY A 100 -3.45 8.23 5.81
N ALA A 101 -3.67 9.51 6.10
CA ALA A 101 -3.11 10.63 5.36
C ALA A 101 -1.58 10.52 5.18
N GLY A 102 -1.11 10.85 3.97
CA GLY A 102 0.31 10.80 3.60
C GLY A 102 0.78 9.50 2.95
N SER A 103 -0.04 8.44 2.92
CA SER A 103 0.29 7.24 2.15
C SER A 103 0.17 7.49 0.64
N ALA A 104 1.07 6.88 -0.14
CA ALA A 104 1.02 6.89 -1.60
C ALA A 104 -0.07 5.97 -2.20
N CYS A 105 -0.84 5.26 -1.35
CA CYS A 105 -1.89 4.32 -1.77
C CYS A 105 -3.24 4.99 -2.04
N GLY A 106 -3.43 6.26 -1.69
CA GLY A 106 -4.63 7.05 -2.00
C GLY A 106 -4.28 8.50 -2.37
N LYS A 107 -5.28 9.29 -2.77
CA LYS A 107 -5.12 10.69 -3.21
C LYS A 107 -5.47 11.69 -2.12
N ASN A 108 -6.61 11.50 -1.44
CA ASN A 108 -7.26 12.46 -0.54
C ASN A 108 -7.70 11.82 0.78
N MET A 109 -6.87 10.96 1.36
CA MET A 109 -7.19 10.30 2.61
C MET A 109 -7.32 11.30 3.75
N SER A 110 -8.35 11.09 4.62
CA SER A 110 -8.51 11.83 5.88
C SER A 110 -7.36 11.56 6.85
N SER A 111 -7.13 12.50 7.76
CA SER A 111 -6.24 12.31 8.91
C SER A 111 -6.86 11.45 10.02
N ASP A 112 -8.15 11.15 9.95
CA ASP A 112 -8.83 10.29 10.91
C ASP A 112 -8.35 8.85 10.75
N THR A 113 -8.44 8.08 11.83
CA THR A 113 -8.01 6.68 11.86
C THR A 113 -9.19 5.69 11.91
N VAL A 114 -10.40 6.18 12.19
CA VAL A 114 -11.64 5.43 12.25
C VAL A 114 -12.82 6.34 11.96
N ASP A 115 -13.83 5.79 11.29
CA ASP A 115 -15.10 6.49 11.04
C ASP A 115 -16.23 5.46 10.88
N THR A 116 -17.49 5.91 10.84
CA THR A 116 -18.62 5.04 10.53
C THR A 116 -18.80 4.87 9.03
N LEU A 117 -19.27 3.70 8.61
CA LEU A 117 -19.57 3.46 7.20
C LEU A 117 -20.64 4.41 6.66
N GLY A 118 -21.62 4.77 7.48
CA GLY A 118 -22.66 5.76 7.13
C GLY A 118 -22.07 7.12 6.81
N ASN A 119 -21.12 7.62 7.61
CA ASN A 119 -20.42 8.87 7.29
C ASN A 119 -19.60 8.75 6.02
N GLN A 120 -18.92 7.62 5.80
CA GLN A 120 -18.19 7.36 4.55
C GLN A 120 -19.14 7.32 3.34
N LYS A 121 -20.33 6.70 3.43
CA LYS A 121 -21.33 6.73 2.36
C LYS A 121 -21.79 8.17 2.03
N ALA A 122 -21.83 9.04 3.03
CA ALA A 122 -22.28 10.43 2.87
C ALA A 122 -21.17 11.36 2.34
N THR A 123 -19.91 11.12 2.67
CA THR A 123 -18.81 12.08 2.45
C THR A 123 -17.73 11.60 1.49
N ASN A 124 -17.51 10.28 1.37
CA ASN A 124 -16.49 9.72 0.50
C ASN A 124 -16.98 9.74 -0.97
N TYR A 125 -16.25 10.43 -1.83
CA TYR A 125 -16.60 10.57 -3.24
C TYR A 125 -16.81 9.21 -3.95
N ALA A 126 -16.01 8.22 -3.59
CA ALA A 126 -16.02 6.89 -4.20
C ALA A 126 -17.25 6.04 -3.83
N LEU A 127 -17.97 6.41 -2.74
CA LEU A 127 -19.18 5.73 -2.28
C LEU A 127 -20.47 6.44 -2.71
N ARG A 128 -20.40 7.49 -3.51
CA ARG A 128 -21.58 8.18 -4.04
C ARG A 128 -22.48 7.19 -4.80
N ALA A 129 -23.74 7.10 -4.40
CA ALA A 129 -24.69 6.15 -4.97
C ALA A 129 -25.13 6.48 -6.41
N ASP A 130 -25.03 7.76 -6.79
CA ASP A 130 -25.38 8.28 -8.12
C ASP A 130 -24.26 8.13 -9.17
N MET A 131 -23.06 7.71 -8.78
CA MET A 131 -21.91 7.56 -9.67
C MET A 131 -22.01 6.25 -10.47
N THR A 132 -21.97 6.33 -11.80
CA THR A 132 -21.88 5.17 -12.67
C THR A 132 -20.47 4.51 -12.57
N LYS A 133 -20.36 3.28 -13.05
CA LYS A 133 -19.09 2.56 -13.08
C LYS A 133 -18.05 3.26 -13.93
N GLU A 134 -18.46 3.79 -15.06
CA GLU A 134 -17.60 4.54 -15.98
C GLU A 134 -17.09 5.85 -15.37
N GLU A 135 -17.94 6.58 -14.67
CA GLU A 135 -17.58 7.80 -13.94
C GLU A 135 -16.60 7.47 -12.80
N PHE A 136 -16.87 6.40 -12.05
CA PHE A 136 -15.98 5.93 -10.98
C PHE A 136 -14.59 5.56 -11.52
N ILE A 137 -14.52 4.76 -12.58
CA ILE A 137 -13.24 4.39 -13.22
C ILE A 137 -12.47 5.65 -13.61
N LYS A 138 -13.10 6.58 -14.29
CA LYS A 138 -12.49 7.84 -14.68
C LYS A 138 -11.97 8.64 -13.48
N GLU A 139 -12.77 8.75 -12.43
CA GLU A 139 -12.42 9.52 -11.22
C GLU A 139 -11.23 8.92 -10.48
N VAL A 140 -11.24 7.61 -10.20
CA VAL A 140 -10.17 6.97 -9.43
C VAL A 140 -8.87 6.82 -10.21
N THR A 141 -8.92 6.82 -11.55
CA THR A 141 -7.73 6.70 -12.41
C THR A 141 -7.13 8.05 -12.83
N THR A 142 -7.88 9.15 -12.64
CA THR A 142 -7.41 10.49 -13.00
C THR A 142 -6.48 11.06 -11.93
N GLY A 143 -5.34 11.63 -12.34
CA GLY A 143 -4.42 12.35 -11.45
C GLY A 143 -3.63 11.47 -10.50
N ILE A 144 -3.54 10.17 -10.74
CA ILE A 144 -2.67 9.27 -9.96
C ILE A 144 -1.20 9.64 -10.24
N LEU A 145 -0.47 9.97 -9.18
CA LEU A 145 0.97 10.20 -9.28
C LEU A 145 1.71 8.87 -9.49
N PRO A 146 2.84 8.87 -10.22
CA PRO A 146 3.67 7.67 -10.34
C PRO A 146 3.99 7.09 -8.96
N PRO A 147 3.93 5.76 -8.77
CA PRO A 147 4.30 5.15 -7.51
C PRO A 147 5.80 5.32 -7.26
N PRO A 148 6.25 5.32 -6.00
CA PRO A 148 7.67 5.29 -5.67
C PRO A 148 8.39 4.17 -6.42
N ALA A 149 9.60 4.44 -6.90
CA ALA A 149 10.35 3.51 -7.75
C ALA A 149 10.63 2.14 -7.07
N TYR A 150 10.67 2.10 -5.74
CA TYR A 150 10.91 0.88 -4.98
C TYR A 150 9.67 -0.03 -4.79
N PHE A 151 8.46 0.44 -5.08
CA PHE A 151 7.22 -0.35 -4.86
C PHE A 151 7.24 -1.70 -5.58
N PRO A 152 7.59 -1.80 -6.88
CA PRO A 152 7.64 -3.10 -7.56
C PRO A 152 8.64 -4.07 -6.93
N LEU A 153 9.79 -3.57 -6.46
CA LEU A 153 10.79 -4.38 -5.79
C LEU A 153 10.26 -4.92 -4.45
N ASN A 154 9.66 -4.05 -3.63
CA ASN A 154 9.07 -4.46 -2.35
C ASN A 154 7.94 -5.48 -2.54
N ALA A 155 7.08 -5.28 -3.52
CA ALA A 155 6.03 -6.25 -3.85
C ALA A 155 6.60 -7.61 -4.27
N ALA A 156 7.66 -7.62 -5.09
CA ALA A 156 8.35 -8.83 -5.49
C ALA A 156 9.02 -9.54 -4.30
N MET A 157 9.66 -8.80 -3.40
CA MET A 157 10.26 -9.34 -2.18
C MET A 157 9.21 -9.94 -1.24
N ASN A 158 8.07 -9.27 -1.04
CA ASN A 158 6.98 -9.79 -0.21
C ASN A 158 6.36 -11.08 -0.80
N LYS A 159 6.32 -11.20 -2.12
CA LYS A 159 5.75 -12.36 -2.80
C LYS A 159 6.72 -13.55 -2.86
N ASN A 160 8.00 -13.29 -3.15
CA ASN A 160 8.99 -14.33 -3.46
C ASN A 160 9.90 -14.66 -2.26
N GLY A 161 9.80 -13.89 -1.17
CA GLY A 161 10.76 -13.92 -0.07
C GLY A 161 11.98 -13.03 -0.33
N TYR A 162 12.79 -12.86 0.70
CA TYR A 162 13.99 -12.03 0.68
C TYR A 162 15.06 -12.66 1.59
N ASP A 163 16.33 -12.26 1.39
CA ASP A 163 17.45 -12.67 2.24
C ASP A 163 17.22 -12.19 3.69
N SER A 164 17.78 -12.91 4.66
CA SER A 164 17.68 -12.45 6.06
C SER A 164 18.32 -11.07 6.24
N ILE A 165 17.80 -10.30 7.19
CA ILE A 165 18.32 -8.96 7.47
C ILE A 165 19.82 -9.01 7.85
N ASP A 166 20.24 -10.08 8.54
CA ASP A 166 21.63 -10.27 8.96
C ASP A 166 22.56 -10.50 7.76
N GLU A 167 22.12 -11.28 6.76
CA GLU A 167 22.86 -11.49 5.52
C GLU A 167 22.98 -10.20 4.70
N VAL A 168 21.89 -9.43 4.61
CA VAL A 168 21.88 -8.15 3.90
C VAL A 168 22.82 -7.14 4.58
N ILE A 169 22.77 -7.05 5.92
CA ILE A 169 23.67 -6.18 6.69
C ILE A 169 25.12 -6.62 6.52
N ALA A 170 25.44 -7.90 6.68
CA ALA A 170 26.79 -8.42 6.55
C ALA A 170 27.39 -8.10 5.17
N ARG A 171 26.59 -8.22 4.10
CA ARG A 171 27.00 -7.89 2.73
C ARG A 171 27.13 -6.38 2.52
N GLY A 172 26.16 -5.59 3.04
CA GLY A 172 26.07 -4.15 2.81
C GLY A 172 27.01 -3.30 3.67
N THR A 173 27.52 -3.84 4.79
CA THR A 173 28.39 -3.09 5.72
C THR A 173 29.85 -3.50 5.65
N LYS A 174 30.24 -4.27 4.63
CA LYS A 174 31.65 -4.63 4.43
C LYS A 174 32.50 -3.37 4.18
N ALA A 175 33.42 -3.09 5.10
CA ALA A 175 34.39 -2.02 4.90
C ALA A 175 35.39 -2.42 3.78
N LEU A 176 35.60 -1.52 2.83
CA LEU A 176 36.57 -1.70 1.75
C LEU A 176 37.88 -1.03 2.12
N THR A 177 39.00 -1.63 1.73
CA THR A 177 40.28 -0.94 1.68
C THR A 177 40.28 0.12 0.58
N VAL A 178 41.23 1.06 0.61
CA VAL A 178 41.32 2.11 -0.42
C VAL A 178 41.49 1.53 -1.84
N ASP A 179 42.23 0.43 -1.98
CA ASP A 179 42.47 -0.20 -3.27
C ASP A 179 41.23 -0.97 -3.77
N GLU A 180 40.51 -1.68 -2.89
CA GLU A 180 39.20 -2.29 -3.21
C GLU A 180 38.21 -1.21 -3.63
N PHE A 181 38.13 -0.09 -2.88
CA PHE A 181 37.25 1.02 -3.20
C PHE A 181 37.51 1.62 -4.58
N LYS A 182 38.79 1.86 -4.92
CA LYS A 182 39.21 2.33 -6.25
C LYS A 182 38.85 1.31 -7.35
N SER A 183 39.00 0.02 -7.07
CA SER A 183 38.62 -1.04 -8.00
C SER A 183 37.14 -1.05 -8.27
N GLU A 184 36.29 -0.91 -7.25
CA GLU A 184 34.85 -0.83 -7.41
C GLU A 184 34.43 0.39 -8.25
N ILE A 185 35.07 1.56 -8.04
CA ILE A 185 34.84 2.73 -8.87
C ILE A 185 35.21 2.47 -10.34
N ALA A 186 36.35 1.84 -10.57
CA ALA A 186 36.82 1.51 -11.92
C ALA A 186 35.86 0.51 -12.63
N ASN A 187 35.17 -0.34 -11.86
CA ASN A 187 34.16 -1.28 -12.33
C ASN A 187 32.76 -0.64 -12.49
N GLY A 188 32.61 0.67 -12.26
CA GLY A 188 31.38 1.41 -12.47
C GLY A 188 30.48 1.55 -11.25
N ALA A 189 30.98 1.27 -10.04
CA ALA A 189 30.22 1.50 -8.82
C ALA A 189 29.93 2.99 -8.61
N LEU A 190 28.68 3.28 -8.21
CA LEU A 190 28.26 4.61 -7.84
C LEU A 190 28.73 4.95 -6.43
N ILE A 191 29.34 6.13 -6.24
CA ILE A 191 29.71 6.62 -4.92
C ILE A 191 28.58 7.45 -4.35
N LEU A 192 28.01 7.01 -3.24
CA LEU A 192 27.04 7.76 -2.48
C LEU A 192 27.68 8.29 -1.19
N ASP A 193 27.78 9.61 -1.08
CA ASP A 193 28.28 10.27 0.13
C ASP A 193 27.09 10.64 1.02
N VAL A 194 26.99 10.01 2.16
CA VAL A 194 25.88 10.14 3.13
C VAL A 194 26.25 10.97 4.36
N ARG A 195 27.42 11.60 4.36
CA ARG A 195 27.90 12.46 5.46
C ARG A 195 27.02 13.70 5.60
N THR A 196 27.31 14.51 6.61
CA THR A 196 26.67 15.82 6.76
C THR A 196 27.16 16.78 5.66
N GLN A 197 26.35 17.79 5.34
CA GLN A 197 26.74 18.83 4.39
C GLN A 197 28.04 19.52 4.81
N ALA A 198 28.25 19.77 6.12
CA ALA A 198 29.43 20.40 6.65
C ALA A 198 30.72 19.56 6.41
N GLU A 199 30.63 18.26 6.48
CA GLU A 199 31.73 17.34 6.19
C GLU A 199 31.98 17.21 4.68
N PHE A 200 30.89 17.13 3.89
CA PHE A 200 31.01 17.02 2.44
C PHE A 200 31.76 18.22 1.80
N ILE A 201 31.44 19.44 2.21
CA ILE A 201 32.06 20.66 1.66
C ILE A 201 33.54 20.81 2.05
N GLN A 202 34.00 20.11 3.08
CA GLN A 202 35.45 20.10 3.45
C GLN A 202 36.30 19.23 2.52
N GLY A 203 35.68 18.32 1.79
CA GLY A 203 36.31 17.48 0.80
C GLY A 203 35.43 16.28 0.46
N PHE A 204 35.30 15.98 -0.83
CA PHE A 204 34.52 14.86 -1.35
C PHE A 204 35.27 14.15 -2.46
N ILE A 205 34.83 12.92 -2.75
CA ILE A 205 35.43 12.15 -3.85
C ILE A 205 34.74 12.67 -5.16
N PRO A 206 35.54 13.01 -6.18
CA PRO A 206 35.00 13.46 -7.46
C PRO A 206 33.97 12.47 -8.03
N ASN A 207 32.89 13.00 -8.59
CA ASN A 207 31.76 12.24 -9.12
C ASN A 207 30.91 11.47 -8.09
N SER A 208 31.09 11.72 -6.78
CA SER A 208 30.15 11.20 -5.79
C SER A 208 28.82 11.95 -5.82
N LEU A 209 27.73 11.23 -5.57
CA LEU A 209 26.43 11.81 -5.27
C LEU A 209 26.34 12.11 -3.77
N PHE A 210 25.88 13.30 -3.43
CA PHE A 210 25.69 13.67 -2.03
C PHE A 210 24.19 13.58 -1.66
N ILE A 211 23.85 12.72 -0.71
CA ILE A 211 22.53 12.66 -0.08
C ILE A 211 22.73 12.38 1.42
N GLY A 212 22.72 13.43 2.23
CA GLY A 212 22.94 13.29 3.68
C GLY A 212 21.84 12.46 4.36
N LEU A 213 22.24 11.56 5.26
CA LEU A 213 21.28 10.69 5.98
C LEU A 213 20.21 11.47 6.79
N ASN A 214 20.56 12.67 7.28
CA ASN A 214 19.66 13.50 8.09
C ASN A 214 18.73 14.39 7.25
N GLY A 215 18.67 14.20 5.94
CA GLY A 215 17.81 14.92 5.02
C GLY A 215 16.68 14.06 4.45
N GLN A 216 16.45 14.22 3.15
CA GLN A 216 15.41 13.50 2.38
C GLN A 216 15.94 12.19 1.76
N PHE A 217 16.79 11.47 2.47
CA PHE A 217 17.44 10.26 1.95
C PHE A 217 16.46 9.14 1.56
N ALA A 218 15.34 9.05 2.29
CA ALA A 218 14.35 7.98 2.12
C ALA A 218 13.04 8.45 1.45
N MET A 219 13.01 9.66 0.87
CA MET A 219 11.83 10.21 0.20
C MET A 219 11.77 9.90 -1.29
#